data_acad9690a4d7abd13e6bf656e2f64156
#
_entry.id   acad9690a4d7abd13e6bf656e2f64156
#
_cell.length_a   1.000
_cell.length_b   1.000
_cell.length_c   1.000
_cell.angle_alpha   90.00
_cell.angle_beta   90.00
_cell.angle_gamma   90.00
#
_symmetry.space_group_name_H-M   'P 1'
#
loop_
_entity.id
_entity.type
_entity.pdbx_description
1 polymer ?
#
loop_
_entity_poly.entity_id
_entity_poly.type
_entity_poly.pdbx_seq_one_letter_code
_entity_poly.pdbx_strand_id
1 'polypeptide(L)'
;MAHLLGAEALHLEFPTKVVFDGVSLGVDEGDRIGIVGRNGDGKSSLMAMLAGRLQPDAGRVTVRSGVRVGVLDQGDTLDDDLTIAQSIVGDRAEHEWAGDPGVRDVISGLVGDLDWDGPVAGLSGGQRRRVALARLLVEDWDVLALDEPTNHLDVEAVAWLAAHLKRRWSPASGALLVVTHDRWFLDEVCTRTWEVHDRIVEPFEGGYAAYILQRVERDRQAAVIEQRRQNLARKELAWLRRGAPARTAKPRFRIDAANALIADVPEIRDKVQLQSLAVTRLGKDVVDLLDTGVTYPSTGSGPAREVLRDVTWRIAPGERTGILGVNGAGKSTLLGLVAGTVEPTSGRVTRGKTVKVATLTQRMDELDPHLNDPVRVVISGLRTSYTIGAGSKATELTPGQLLERMGFSSAQLSTPVKDLSGGQQRRLQLLLILLDQPNVLILDEPTNDLDTDMLAAIEDLLDSWAGTLLVVSHDRYFLERVTDQQYAVLAGPDGAGRLRHLPGGIDEYLRLRELERTRGAQSGSRGQAAATPASAPALAGADLRAAQKELAAAERRIEKLTAQADAARTALADHDQSDYVGLGEKMKAIGELDAEIAALEERWFVLTELLG
;
A
#
# COMPACT_ATOMS: atom_id res chain seq x y z
N MET A 1 -3.86 -1.58 33.60
CA MET A 1 -3.64 -0.51 32.59
C MET A 1 -4.58 0.63 32.95
N ALA A 2 -4.16 1.87 32.85
CA ALA A 2 -5.04 2.98 33.20
C ALA A 2 -5.84 3.38 31.96
N HIS A 3 -7.14 3.61 32.15
CA HIS A 3 -8.04 4.02 31.08
C HIS A 3 -7.78 5.48 30.69
N LEU A 4 -7.58 5.75 29.39
CA LEU A 4 -7.31 7.08 28.85
C LEU A 4 -8.53 7.73 28.21
N LEU A 5 -9.21 6.98 27.33
CA LEU A 5 -10.42 7.43 26.61
C LEU A 5 -11.51 6.35 26.70
N GLY A 6 -12.74 6.77 26.89
CA GLY A 6 -13.90 5.90 26.88
C GLY A 6 -15.03 6.45 26.02
N ALA A 7 -15.71 5.55 25.34
CA ALA A 7 -16.92 5.82 24.58
C ALA A 7 -18.03 4.89 25.07
N GLU A 8 -19.19 5.44 25.42
CA GLU A 8 -20.33 4.67 25.93
C GLU A 8 -21.55 4.95 25.06
N ALA A 9 -22.11 3.89 24.47
CA ALA A 9 -23.34 3.89 23.68
C ALA A 9 -23.41 5.02 22.64
N LEU A 10 -22.29 5.24 21.91
CA LEU A 10 -22.22 6.30 20.88
C LEU A 10 -23.24 6.05 19.79
N HIS A 11 -24.02 7.09 19.49
CA HIS A 11 -24.89 7.17 18.33
C HIS A 11 -24.54 8.42 17.52
N LEU A 12 -24.42 8.24 16.20
CA LEU A 12 -24.14 9.32 15.26
C LEU A 12 -24.96 9.13 13.99
N GLU A 13 -25.73 10.17 13.63
CA GLU A 13 -26.56 10.18 12.44
C GLU A 13 -26.29 11.44 11.61
N PHE A 14 -26.07 11.27 10.32
CA PHE A 14 -26.14 12.34 9.33
C PHE A 14 -27.48 12.30 8.60
N PRO A 15 -27.93 13.37 7.95
CA PRO A 15 -29.27 13.44 7.33
C PRO A 15 -29.62 12.29 6.38
N THR A 16 -28.61 11.61 5.85
CA THR A 16 -28.78 10.52 4.87
C THR A 16 -28.38 9.14 5.40
N LYS A 17 -27.70 9.06 6.58
CA LYS A 17 -27.10 7.80 7.03
C LYS A 17 -26.88 7.80 8.54
N VAL A 18 -27.36 6.76 9.23
CA VAL A 18 -26.90 6.41 10.58
C VAL A 18 -25.51 5.79 10.46
N VAL A 19 -24.53 6.37 11.13
CA VAL A 19 -23.13 5.93 11.08
C VAL A 19 -22.80 4.97 12.22
N PHE A 20 -23.24 5.31 13.44
CA PHE A 20 -23.05 4.46 14.62
C PHE A 20 -24.35 4.31 15.41
N ASP A 21 -24.53 3.14 16.02
CA ASP A 21 -25.71 2.84 16.81
C ASP A 21 -25.33 2.01 18.07
N GLY A 22 -25.11 2.73 19.18
CA GLY A 22 -24.83 2.11 20.48
C GLY A 22 -23.39 1.60 20.66
N VAL A 23 -22.39 2.20 19.98
CA VAL A 23 -20.98 1.76 20.06
C VAL A 23 -20.38 2.11 21.43
N SER A 24 -19.73 1.12 22.06
CA SER A 24 -18.98 1.30 23.32
C SER A 24 -17.57 0.75 23.18
N LEU A 25 -16.57 1.59 23.51
CA LEU A 25 -15.14 1.30 23.30
C LEU A 25 -14.31 1.91 24.43
N GLY A 26 -13.12 1.34 24.65
CA GLY A 26 -12.14 1.88 25.58
C GLY A 26 -10.75 1.89 24.99
N VAL A 27 -9.96 2.91 25.34
CA VAL A 27 -8.54 3.04 25.00
C VAL A 27 -7.75 3.14 26.31
N ASP A 28 -6.86 2.19 26.51
CA ASP A 28 -6.03 2.07 27.69
C ASP A 28 -4.57 2.47 27.41
N GLU A 29 -3.80 2.73 28.47
CA GLU A 29 -2.37 2.93 28.35
C GLU A 29 -1.69 1.70 27.72
N GLY A 30 -0.84 1.93 26.73
CA GLY A 30 -0.16 0.87 25.97
C GLY A 30 -0.91 0.42 24.72
N ASP A 31 -2.13 0.88 24.48
CA ASP A 31 -2.89 0.50 23.29
C ASP A 31 -2.30 1.08 22.00
N ARG A 32 -2.23 0.23 20.98
CA ARG A 32 -1.83 0.58 19.61
C ARG A 32 -2.91 0.04 18.68
N ILE A 33 -3.89 0.88 18.34
CA ILE A 33 -5.14 0.47 17.70
C ILE A 33 -5.17 0.96 16.26
N GLY A 34 -5.25 0.01 15.32
CA GLY A 34 -5.54 0.28 13.92
C GLY A 34 -7.05 0.30 13.68
N ILE A 35 -7.57 1.32 13.02
CA ILE A 35 -9.00 1.43 12.67
C ILE A 35 -9.16 1.15 11.20
N VAL A 36 -9.85 0.07 10.85
CA VAL A 36 -10.06 -0.40 9.48
C VAL A 36 -11.56 -0.44 9.14
N GLY A 37 -11.89 -0.53 7.87
CA GLY A 37 -13.27 -0.58 7.38
C GLY A 37 -13.40 0.13 6.05
N ARG A 38 -14.57 0.07 5.43
CA ARG A 38 -14.82 0.67 4.13
C ARG A 38 -14.82 2.19 4.19
N ASN A 39 -14.56 2.81 3.05
CA ASN A 39 -14.71 4.25 2.92
C ASN A 39 -16.17 4.66 3.14
N GLY A 40 -16.35 5.65 4.00
CA GLY A 40 -17.68 6.13 4.40
C GLY A 40 -18.36 5.39 5.55
N ASP A 41 -17.74 4.37 6.18
CA ASP A 41 -18.30 3.68 7.35
C ASP A 41 -18.11 4.45 8.66
N GLY A 42 -17.40 5.59 8.64
CA GLY A 42 -17.32 6.48 9.80
C GLY A 42 -16.00 6.41 10.58
N LYS A 43 -14.93 5.82 10.03
CA LYS A 43 -13.61 5.73 10.69
C LYS A 43 -13.12 7.08 11.23
N SER A 44 -13.06 8.09 10.35
CA SER A 44 -12.66 9.45 10.74
C SER A 44 -13.64 10.11 11.72
N SER A 45 -14.95 9.83 11.60
CA SER A 45 -15.95 10.33 12.54
C SER A 45 -15.78 9.71 13.92
N LEU A 46 -15.47 8.41 14.01
CA LEU A 46 -15.15 7.73 15.27
C LEU A 46 -13.95 8.39 15.95
N MET A 47 -12.88 8.57 15.19
CA MET A 47 -11.67 9.19 15.71
C MET A 47 -11.90 10.64 16.15
N ALA A 48 -12.67 11.42 15.38
CA ALA A 48 -13.03 12.80 15.72
C ALA A 48 -13.90 12.87 17.01
N MET A 49 -14.81 11.90 17.23
CA MET A 49 -15.58 11.80 18.47
C MET A 49 -14.67 11.46 19.67
N LEU A 50 -13.80 10.45 19.54
CA LEU A 50 -12.87 10.06 20.60
C LEU A 50 -11.91 11.20 20.96
N ALA A 51 -11.53 12.00 19.98
CA ALA A 51 -10.68 13.19 20.17
C ALA A 51 -11.46 14.43 20.68
N GLY A 52 -12.77 14.34 20.88
CA GLY A 52 -13.62 15.44 21.36
C GLY A 52 -13.88 16.55 20.32
N ARG A 53 -13.60 16.30 19.03
CA ARG A 53 -13.80 17.27 17.93
C ARG A 53 -15.19 17.16 17.28
N LEU A 54 -15.84 16.02 17.42
CA LEU A 54 -17.20 15.78 16.98
C LEU A 54 -18.04 15.31 18.16
N GLN A 55 -19.21 15.92 18.36
CA GLN A 55 -20.15 15.50 19.40
C GLN A 55 -21.02 14.37 18.85
N PRO A 56 -21.22 13.27 19.57
CA PRO A 56 -22.21 12.26 19.21
C PRO A 56 -23.64 12.79 19.45
N ASP A 57 -24.62 12.31 18.68
CA ASP A 57 -26.03 12.66 18.86
C ASP A 57 -26.61 12.04 20.15
N ALA A 58 -26.11 10.84 20.55
CA ALA A 58 -26.38 10.23 21.85
C ALA A 58 -25.16 9.44 22.34
N GLY A 59 -25.17 9.09 23.62
CA GLY A 59 -24.02 8.49 24.28
C GLY A 59 -23.04 9.55 24.80
N ARG A 60 -21.85 9.14 25.20
CA ARG A 60 -20.83 10.06 25.71
C ARG A 60 -19.43 9.56 25.44
N VAL A 61 -18.52 10.50 25.27
CA VAL A 61 -17.06 10.27 25.28
C VAL A 61 -16.49 10.82 26.59
N THR A 62 -15.65 10.05 27.22
CA THR A 62 -14.95 10.45 28.46
C THR A 62 -13.44 10.44 28.21
N VAL A 63 -12.79 11.52 28.61
CA VAL A 63 -11.33 11.66 28.57
C VAL A 63 -10.84 11.78 30.00
N ARG A 64 -9.85 10.98 30.39
CA ARG A 64 -9.25 11.07 31.73
C ARG A 64 -8.64 12.47 31.93
N SER A 65 -8.86 13.05 33.08
CA SER A 65 -8.33 14.38 33.40
C SER A 65 -6.80 14.44 33.24
N GLY A 66 -6.31 15.45 32.53
CA GLY A 66 -4.89 15.68 32.28
C GLY A 66 -4.32 14.95 31.05
N VAL A 67 -5.09 14.11 30.37
CA VAL A 67 -4.66 13.44 29.13
C VAL A 67 -4.64 14.44 27.96
N ARG A 68 -3.49 14.51 27.28
CA ARG A 68 -3.29 15.32 26.07
C ARG A 68 -3.48 14.45 24.83
N VAL A 69 -4.42 14.85 23.96
CA VAL A 69 -4.73 14.13 22.71
C VAL A 69 -4.24 14.94 21.52
N GLY A 70 -3.26 14.40 20.78
CA GLY A 70 -2.79 14.96 19.52
C GLY A 70 -3.54 14.34 18.35
N VAL A 71 -3.99 15.16 17.40
CA VAL A 71 -4.80 14.69 16.26
C VAL A 71 -4.24 15.18 14.95
N LEU A 72 -4.02 14.27 14.01
CA LEU A 72 -3.77 14.55 12.61
C LEU A 72 -5.06 14.31 11.82
N ASP A 73 -5.68 15.36 11.31
CA ASP A 73 -6.88 15.27 10.46
C ASP A 73 -6.52 15.00 8.99
N GLN A 74 -7.52 14.66 8.17
CA GLN A 74 -7.33 14.51 6.72
C GLN A 74 -6.94 15.84 6.04
N GLY A 75 -7.49 16.97 6.48
CA GLY A 75 -7.11 18.30 6.01
C GLY A 75 -5.91 18.84 6.76
N ASP A 76 -5.04 19.59 6.08
CA ASP A 76 -4.00 20.35 6.78
C ASP A 76 -4.56 21.70 7.27
N THR A 77 -4.06 22.12 8.42
CA THR A 77 -4.38 23.40 9.05
C THR A 77 -3.14 24.29 9.14
N LEU A 78 -2.21 24.11 8.20
CA LEU A 78 -0.97 24.90 8.15
C LEU A 78 -1.28 26.31 7.64
N ASP A 79 -0.60 27.29 8.27
CA ASP A 79 -0.66 28.68 7.86
C ASP A 79 0.32 28.93 6.71
N ASP A 80 -0.19 29.45 5.60
CA ASP A 80 0.58 29.72 4.39
C ASP A 80 1.60 30.84 4.56
N ASP A 81 1.40 31.72 5.53
CA ASP A 81 2.29 32.87 5.80
C ASP A 81 3.53 32.46 6.62
N LEU A 82 3.57 31.24 7.15
CA LEU A 82 4.69 30.74 7.96
C LEU A 82 5.74 30.01 7.10
N THR A 83 6.96 29.94 7.63
CA THR A 83 7.98 29.02 7.13
C THR A 83 7.74 27.60 7.64
N ILE A 84 8.40 26.61 7.02
CA ILE A 84 8.37 25.20 7.47
C ILE A 84 8.88 25.12 8.91
N ALA A 85 9.99 25.80 9.22
CA ALA A 85 10.55 25.90 10.57
C ALA A 85 9.51 26.40 11.58
N GLN A 86 8.93 27.56 11.30
CA GLN A 86 7.93 28.19 12.19
C GLN A 86 6.69 27.29 12.36
N SER A 87 6.27 26.59 11.33
CA SER A 87 5.12 25.68 11.40
C SER A 87 5.38 24.47 12.29
N ILE A 88 6.62 23.96 12.35
CA ILE A 88 6.97 22.73 13.08
C ILE A 88 7.38 23.05 14.52
N VAL A 89 8.31 23.98 14.72
CA VAL A 89 8.88 24.27 16.05
C VAL A 89 8.38 25.58 16.66
N GLY A 90 7.55 26.34 15.93
CA GLY A 90 7.04 27.63 16.38
C GLY A 90 8.16 28.66 16.57
N ASP A 91 8.02 29.48 17.61
CA ASP A 91 9.00 30.53 17.96
C ASP A 91 10.13 30.02 18.90
N ARG A 92 10.28 28.68 19.02
CA ARG A 92 11.36 28.09 19.86
C ARG A 92 12.72 28.47 19.28
N ALA A 93 13.63 28.90 20.17
CA ALA A 93 14.98 29.21 19.74
C ALA A 93 15.72 27.96 19.26
N GLU A 94 16.62 28.10 18.28
CA GLU A 94 17.33 26.98 17.66
C GLU A 94 18.00 26.05 18.70
N HIS A 95 18.61 26.61 19.74
CA HIS A 95 19.27 25.83 20.78
C HIS A 95 18.31 25.00 21.65
N GLU A 96 17.01 25.30 21.67
CA GLU A 96 15.99 24.56 22.42
C GLU A 96 15.54 23.31 21.67
N TRP A 97 15.24 23.43 20.37
CA TRP A 97 14.77 22.32 19.58
C TRP A 97 15.90 21.50 18.95
N ALA A 98 17.00 22.15 18.53
CA ALA A 98 18.13 21.42 17.91
C ALA A 98 18.95 20.61 18.96
N GLY A 99 18.80 20.89 20.23
CA GLY A 99 19.33 20.08 21.33
C GLY A 99 18.58 18.78 21.55
N ASP A 100 17.30 18.69 21.15
CA ASP A 100 16.45 17.52 21.35
C ASP A 100 16.65 16.48 20.24
N PRO A 101 17.15 15.27 20.58
CA PRO A 101 17.33 14.21 19.60
C PRO A 101 16.01 13.75 18.94
N GLY A 102 14.89 13.78 19.68
CA GLY A 102 13.57 13.39 19.19
C GLY A 102 13.06 14.35 18.12
N VAL A 103 13.20 15.66 18.35
CA VAL A 103 12.83 16.70 17.38
C VAL A 103 13.68 16.59 16.11
N ARG A 104 14.99 16.38 16.25
CA ARG A 104 15.89 16.19 15.09
C ARG A 104 15.55 14.93 14.30
N ASP A 105 15.20 13.82 14.96
CA ASP A 105 14.78 12.59 14.32
C ASP A 105 13.52 12.82 13.47
N VAL A 106 12.52 13.54 14.01
CA VAL A 106 11.29 13.90 13.29
C VAL A 106 11.58 14.79 12.09
N ILE A 107 12.37 15.85 12.25
CA ILE A 107 12.73 16.77 11.15
C ILE A 107 13.48 16.01 10.05
N SER A 108 14.49 15.23 10.41
CA SER A 108 15.27 14.45 9.45
C SER A 108 14.45 13.38 8.74
N GLY A 109 13.51 12.74 9.45
CA GLY A 109 12.71 11.64 8.92
C GLY A 109 11.57 12.05 7.98
N LEU A 110 11.00 13.24 8.19
CA LEU A 110 9.81 13.68 7.44
C LEU A 110 10.06 14.86 6.50
N VAL A 111 10.93 15.79 6.88
CA VAL A 111 11.09 17.06 6.16
C VAL A 111 12.53 17.41 5.80
N GLY A 112 13.47 16.47 5.99
CA GLY A 112 14.90 16.70 5.76
C GLY A 112 15.28 17.03 4.31
N ASP A 113 14.39 16.79 3.35
CA ASP A 113 14.52 17.13 1.92
C ASP A 113 13.91 18.49 1.57
N LEU A 114 13.22 19.15 2.50
CA LEU A 114 12.57 20.44 2.30
C LEU A 114 13.48 21.60 2.72
N ASP A 115 13.27 22.75 2.08
CA ASP A 115 13.94 23.98 2.50
C ASP A 115 13.34 24.46 3.84
N TRP A 116 14.09 24.28 4.92
CA TRP A 116 13.68 24.56 6.30
C TRP A 116 13.12 25.97 6.50
N ASP A 117 13.72 26.96 5.82
CA ASP A 117 13.33 28.37 5.87
C ASP A 117 12.35 28.76 4.75
N GLY A 118 11.99 27.78 3.90
CA GLY A 118 11.06 27.99 2.80
C GLY A 118 9.62 28.20 3.29
N PRO A 119 8.78 28.93 2.51
CA PRO A 119 7.38 29.19 2.85
C PRO A 119 6.50 27.93 2.67
N VAL A 120 5.50 27.80 3.54
CA VAL A 120 4.50 26.71 3.47
C VAL A 120 3.63 26.82 2.21
N ALA A 121 3.32 28.04 1.76
CA ALA A 121 2.48 28.30 0.58
C ALA A 121 2.95 27.63 -0.72
N GLY A 122 4.25 27.37 -0.86
CA GLY A 122 4.85 26.73 -2.05
C GLY A 122 4.85 25.21 -2.05
N LEU A 123 4.38 24.57 -0.97
CA LEU A 123 4.45 23.13 -0.80
C LEU A 123 3.33 22.39 -1.56
N SER A 124 3.66 21.22 -2.12
CA SER A 124 2.67 20.27 -2.61
C SER A 124 1.82 19.71 -1.46
N GLY A 125 0.63 19.17 -1.74
CA GLY A 125 -0.25 18.58 -0.72
C GLY A 125 0.46 17.49 0.11
N GLY A 126 1.28 16.64 -0.52
CA GLY A 126 2.06 15.63 0.19
C GLY A 126 3.16 16.22 1.09
N GLN A 127 3.82 17.31 0.65
CA GLN A 127 4.80 18.02 1.48
C GLN A 127 4.13 18.71 2.67
N ARG A 128 2.99 19.37 2.45
CA ARG A 128 2.18 19.96 3.53
C ARG A 128 1.78 18.91 4.56
N ARG A 129 1.37 17.72 4.10
CA ARG A 129 1.02 16.61 4.99
C ARG A 129 2.20 16.16 5.86
N ARG A 130 3.41 16.07 5.29
CA ARG A 130 4.64 15.76 6.03
C ARG A 130 4.97 16.82 7.08
N VAL A 131 4.81 18.09 6.76
CA VAL A 131 5.01 19.21 7.70
C VAL A 131 3.98 19.17 8.84
N ALA A 132 2.70 18.93 8.54
CA ALA A 132 1.64 18.80 9.54
C ALA A 132 1.90 17.61 10.49
N LEU A 133 2.33 16.47 9.94
CA LEU A 133 2.70 15.30 10.73
C LEU A 133 3.95 15.60 11.61
N ALA A 134 4.98 16.23 11.05
CA ALA A 134 6.17 16.63 11.79
C ALA A 134 5.82 17.57 12.97
N ARG A 135 5.00 18.61 12.73
CA ARG A 135 4.48 19.52 13.76
C ARG A 135 3.82 18.75 14.91
N LEU A 136 3.00 17.75 14.58
CA LEU A 136 2.33 16.94 15.60
C LEU A 136 3.31 16.07 16.39
N LEU A 137 4.30 15.46 15.72
CA LEU A 137 5.22 14.50 16.33
C LEU A 137 6.32 15.13 17.18
N VAL A 138 6.63 16.42 17.00
CA VAL A 138 7.61 17.12 17.84
C VAL A 138 7.07 17.49 19.22
N GLU A 139 5.77 17.32 19.46
CA GLU A 139 5.14 17.55 20.74
C GLU A 139 4.89 16.25 21.50
N ASP A 140 4.79 16.36 22.84
CA ASP A 140 4.46 15.22 23.70
C ASP A 140 2.95 15.07 23.83
N TRP A 141 2.45 13.88 23.55
CA TRP A 141 1.05 13.48 23.62
C TRP A 141 0.91 12.20 24.41
N ASP A 142 -0.15 12.09 25.24
CA ASP A 142 -0.52 10.84 25.90
C ASP A 142 -1.26 9.92 24.93
N VAL A 143 -2.05 10.51 24.01
CA VAL A 143 -2.76 9.79 22.94
C VAL A 143 -2.48 10.49 21.62
N LEU A 144 -2.10 9.73 20.60
CA LEU A 144 -2.05 10.19 19.20
C LEU A 144 -3.20 9.55 18.40
N ALA A 145 -3.94 10.39 17.70
CA ALA A 145 -4.99 10.00 16.76
C ALA A 145 -4.58 10.46 15.35
N LEU A 146 -4.24 9.50 14.48
CA LEU A 146 -3.69 9.77 13.15
C LEU A 146 -4.66 9.28 12.07
N ASP A 147 -5.20 10.19 11.27
CA ASP A 147 -6.09 9.87 10.14
C ASP A 147 -5.30 9.85 8.85
N GLU A 148 -5.13 8.65 8.27
CA GLU A 148 -4.37 8.36 7.04
C GLU A 148 -2.97 8.99 7.04
N PRO A 149 -2.12 8.72 8.06
CA PRO A 149 -0.80 9.35 8.16
C PRO A 149 0.18 8.85 7.10
N THR A 150 -0.09 7.71 6.48
CA THR A 150 0.77 7.09 5.46
C THR A 150 0.50 7.61 4.05
N ASN A 151 -0.63 8.29 3.82
CA ASN A 151 -0.96 8.84 2.51
C ASN A 151 0.08 9.89 2.08
N HIS A 152 0.52 9.78 0.82
CA HIS A 152 1.53 10.63 0.19
C HIS A 152 2.95 10.51 0.79
N LEU A 153 3.17 9.59 1.74
CA LEU A 153 4.51 9.23 2.20
C LEU A 153 5.12 8.18 1.26
N ASP A 154 6.41 8.30 1.01
CA ASP A 154 7.13 7.22 0.33
C ASP A 154 7.48 6.08 1.31
N VAL A 155 7.93 4.95 0.77
CA VAL A 155 8.23 3.74 1.55
C VAL A 155 9.22 4.01 2.69
N GLU A 156 10.18 4.94 2.49
CA GLU A 156 11.16 5.31 3.51
C GLU A 156 10.51 6.07 4.66
N ALA A 157 9.67 7.06 4.34
CA ALA A 157 8.98 7.86 5.35
C ALA A 157 7.95 7.01 6.13
N VAL A 158 7.27 6.07 5.47
CA VAL A 158 6.37 5.10 6.13
C VAL A 158 7.15 4.20 7.09
N ALA A 159 8.29 3.63 6.64
CA ALA A 159 9.13 2.78 7.48
C ALA A 159 9.71 3.56 8.68
N TRP A 160 10.16 4.80 8.45
CA TRP A 160 10.62 5.68 9.52
C TRP A 160 9.49 5.99 10.52
N LEU A 161 8.29 6.35 10.04
CA LEU A 161 7.13 6.65 10.89
C LEU A 161 6.76 5.46 11.77
N ALA A 162 6.72 4.26 11.21
CA ALA A 162 6.46 3.04 11.96
C ALA A 162 7.49 2.82 13.07
N ALA A 163 8.78 2.95 12.76
CA ALA A 163 9.86 2.83 13.72
C ALA A 163 9.82 3.92 14.79
N HIS A 164 9.48 5.17 14.42
CA HIS A 164 9.34 6.30 15.35
C HIS A 164 8.19 6.06 16.35
N LEU A 165 7.01 5.68 15.87
CA LEU A 165 5.83 5.44 16.72
C LEU A 165 6.03 4.25 17.68
N LYS A 166 6.73 3.19 17.26
CA LYS A 166 7.10 2.07 18.14
C LYS A 166 8.00 2.46 19.30
N ARG A 167 8.89 3.45 19.09
CA ARG A 167 9.85 3.92 20.09
C ARG A 167 9.34 5.09 20.93
N ARG A 168 8.24 5.75 20.48
CA ARG A 168 7.74 6.98 21.11
C ARG A 168 7.38 6.82 22.58
N TRP A 169 6.78 5.69 22.94
CA TRP A 169 6.37 5.39 24.31
C TRP A 169 6.93 4.04 24.76
N SER A 170 7.02 3.87 26.08
CA SER A 170 7.24 2.54 26.64
C SER A 170 6.04 1.62 26.33
N PRO A 171 6.21 0.28 26.34
CA PRO A 171 5.13 -0.65 25.96
C PRO A 171 3.83 -0.51 26.77
N ALA A 172 3.90 0.05 27.99
CA ALA A 172 2.75 0.20 28.88
C ALA A 172 2.33 1.66 29.07
N SER A 173 2.74 2.59 28.21
CA SER A 173 2.39 4.01 28.30
C SER A 173 1.96 4.57 26.97
N GLY A 174 1.21 5.69 27.03
CA GLY A 174 0.64 6.34 25.86
C GLY A 174 -0.32 5.46 25.07
N ALA A 175 -1.04 6.02 24.13
CA ALA A 175 -1.88 5.26 23.22
C ALA A 175 -1.82 5.82 21.79
N LEU A 176 -2.03 4.94 20.80
CA LEU A 176 -2.11 5.28 19.39
C LEU A 176 -3.44 4.79 18.82
N LEU A 177 -4.13 5.69 18.15
CA LEU A 177 -5.25 5.39 17.27
C LEU A 177 -4.83 5.77 15.86
N VAL A 178 -4.89 4.84 14.92
CA VAL A 178 -4.53 5.14 13.54
C VAL A 178 -5.58 4.59 12.57
N VAL A 179 -6.11 5.47 11.74
CA VAL A 179 -6.89 5.09 10.56
C VAL A 179 -5.92 5.02 9.40
N THR A 180 -5.75 3.88 8.77
CA THR A 180 -4.95 3.75 7.56
C THR A 180 -5.35 2.51 6.75
N HIS A 181 -5.07 2.57 5.47
CA HIS A 181 -5.22 1.45 4.55
C HIS A 181 -3.88 0.74 4.27
N ASP A 182 -2.77 1.23 4.82
CA ASP A 182 -1.46 0.60 4.75
C ASP A 182 -1.39 -0.61 5.68
N ARG A 183 -1.51 -1.78 5.08
CA ARG A 183 -1.57 -3.08 5.77
C ARG A 183 -0.28 -3.42 6.49
N TRP A 184 0.87 -3.12 5.86
CA TRP A 184 2.18 -3.34 6.47
C TRP A 184 2.36 -2.45 7.71
N PHE A 185 1.96 -1.18 7.62
CA PHE A 185 2.03 -0.25 8.74
C PHE A 185 1.16 -0.72 9.93
N LEU A 186 -0.05 -1.22 9.64
CA LEU A 186 -0.93 -1.80 10.68
C LEU A 186 -0.29 -3.00 11.38
N ASP A 187 0.33 -3.91 10.64
CA ASP A 187 1.02 -5.07 11.22
C ASP A 187 2.26 -4.68 12.03
N GLU A 188 2.98 -3.66 11.57
CA GLU A 188 4.22 -3.24 12.22
C GLU A 188 3.97 -2.45 13.51
N VAL A 189 2.91 -1.65 13.58
CA VAL A 189 2.69 -0.68 14.67
C VAL A 189 1.56 -1.08 15.60
N CYS A 190 0.49 -1.72 15.11
CA CYS A 190 -0.73 -1.97 15.87
C CYS A 190 -0.72 -3.32 16.56
N THR A 191 -1.19 -3.34 17.81
CA THR A 191 -1.39 -4.56 18.62
C THR A 191 -2.86 -4.99 18.66
N ARG A 192 -3.77 -4.11 18.25
CA ARG A 192 -5.21 -4.34 18.11
C ARG A 192 -5.72 -3.70 16.84
N THR A 193 -6.79 -4.25 16.30
CA THR A 193 -7.48 -3.71 15.13
C THR A 193 -8.96 -3.56 15.44
N TRP A 194 -9.53 -2.38 15.16
CA TRP A 194 -10.96 -2.13 15.22
C TRP A 194 -11.55 -2.11 13.81
N GLU A 195 -12.46 -3.02 13.50
CA GLU A 195 -13.22 -3.00 12.25
C GLU A 195 -14.48 -2.17 12.42
N VAL A 196 -14.62 -1.13 11.60
CA VAL A 196 -15.84 -0.31 11.52
C VAL A 196 -16.69 -0.82 10.37
N HIS A 197 -17.88 -1.36 10.69
CA HIS A 197 -18.81 -1.89 9.69
C HIS A 197 -20.23 -1.91 10.26
N ASP A 198 -21.24 -1.84 9.42
CA ASP A 198 -22.65 -2.04 9.77
C ASP A 198 -23.11 -1.28 11.03
N ARG A 199 -22.62 -0.03 11.22
CA ARG A 199 -22.89 0.88 12.35
C ARG A 199 -22.29 0.46 13.69
N ILE A 200 -21.46 -0.56 13.73
CA ILE A 200 -20.77 -1.05 14.91
C ILE A 200 -19.25 -0.95 14.75
N VAL A 201 -18.55 -1.13 15.84
CA VAL A 201 -17.11 -1.29 15.87
C VAL A 201 -16.77 -2.59 16.57
N GLU A 202 -16.04 -3.45 15.88
CA GLU A 202 -15.66 -4.76 16.39
C GLU A 202 -14.16 -4.81 16.64
N PRO A 203 -13.72 -5.09 17.89
CA PRO A 203 -12.30 -5.18 18.23
C PRO A 203 -11.74 -6.57 17.89
N PHE A 204 -10.53 -6.59 17.33
CA PHE A 204 -9.72 -7.78 17.06
C PHE A 204 -8.35 -7.63 17.70
N GLU A 205 -7.79 -8.73 18.18
CA GLU A 205 -6.42 -8.78 18.69
C GLU A 205 -5.42 -8.95 17.54
N GLY A 206 -4.33 -8.16 17.58
CA GLY A 206 -3.26 -8.19 16.58
C GLY A 206 -3.38 -7.12 15.50
N GLY A 207 -2.39 -7.09 14.61
CA GLY A 207 -2.34 -6.24 13.42
C GLY A 207 -3.25 -6.73 12.29
N TYR A 208 -2.98 -6.24 11.08
CA TYR A 208 -3.82 -6.51 9.91
C TYR A 208 -3.90 -8.00 9.54
N ALA A 209 -2.78 -8.71 9.54
CA ALA A 209 -2.74 -10.14 9.19
C ALA A 209 -3.58 -10.99 10.17
N ALA A 210 -3.46 -10.72 11.47
CA ALA A 210 -4.25 -11.40 12.49
C ALA A 210 -5.75 -11.07 12.35
N TYR A 211 -6.09 -9.80 12.09
CA TYR A 211 -7.45 -9.35 11.83
C TYR A 211 -8.08 -10.09 10.64
N ILE A 212 -7.38 -10.20 9.50
CA ILE A 212 -7.90 -10.90 8.32
C ILE A 212 -8.22 -12.36 8.61
N LEU A 213 -7.33 -13.07 9.33
CA LEU A 213 -7.58 -14.47 9.71
C LEU A 213 -8.83 -14.61 10.59
N GLN A 214 -8.98 -13.74 11.59
CA GLN A 214 -10.15 -13.73 12.49
C GLN A 214 -11.43 -13.36 11.74
N ARG A 215 -11.37 -12.37 10.83
CA ARG A 215 -12.49 -11.97 9.98
C ARG A 215 -12.96 -13.12 9.08
N VAL A 216 -12.03 -13.81 8.40
CA VAL A 216 -12.35 -14.97 7.55
C VAL A 216 -13.03 -16.08 8.36
N GLU A 217 -12.54 -16.38 9.57
CA GLU A 217 -13.16 -17.39 10.43
C GLU A 217 -14.55 -16.95 10.93
N ARG A 218 -14.73 -15.68 11.32
CA ARG A 218 -16.03 -15.09 11.67
C ARG A 218 -17.02 -15.22 10.51
N ASP A 219 -16.62 -14.81 9.30
CA ASP A 219 -17.48 -14.85 8.11
C ASP A 219 -17.83 -16.30 7.74
N ARG A 220 -16.90 -17.24 7.92
CA ARG A 220 -17.16 -18.67 7.74
C ARG A 220 -18.20 -19.19 8.74
N GLN A 221 -18.06 -18.83 10.01
CA GLN A 221 -19.03 -19.22 11.04
C GLN A 221 -20.39 -18.61 10.78
N ALA A 222 -20.46 -17.33 10.40
CA ALA A 222 -21.68 -16.65 10.00
C ALA A 222 -22.36 -17.35 8.82
N ALA A 223 -21.61 -17.74 7.79
CA ALA A 223 -22.12 -18.46 6.63
C ALA A 223 -22.71 -19.84 7.02
N VAL A 224 -22.07 -20.57 7.95
CA VAL A 224 -22.59 -21.85 8.46
C VAL A 224 -23.90 -21.66 9.25
N ILE A 225 -23.96 -20.61 10.08
CA ILE A 225 -25.18 -20.27 10.84
C ILE A 225 -26.30 -19.89 9.87
N GLU A 226 -26.01 -19.05 8.87
CA GLU A 226 -26.96 -18.64 7.85
C GLU A 226 -27.48 -19.82 7.03
N GLN A 227 -26.60 -20.74 6.63
CA GLN A 227 -27.01 -21.96 5.92
C GLN A 227 -27.93 -22.84 6.78
N ARG A 228 -27.66 -22.93 8.10
CA ARG A 228 -28.56 -23.63 9.04
C ARG A 228 -29.90 -22.91 9.15
N ARG A 229 -29.90 -21.57 9.21
CA ARG A 229 -31.10 -20.73 9.26
C ARG A 229 -31.94 -20.90 8.01
N GLN A 230 -31.32 -20.86 6.82
CA GLN A 230 -32.00 -21.09 5.54
C GLN A 230 -32.60 -22.50 5.43
N ASN A 231 -31.88 -23.52 5.89
CA ASN A 231 -32.40 -24.89 5.92
C ASN A 231 -33.61 -25.03 6.87
N LEU A 232 -33.57 -24.33 8.01
CA LEU A 232 -34.73 -24.27 8.94
C LEU A 232 -35.90 -23.55 8.28
N ALA A 233 -35.66 -22.38 7.66
CA ALA A 233 -36.69 -21.63 6.94
C ALA A 233 -37.33 -22.46 5.82
N ARG A 234 -36.50 -23.19 5.01
CA ARG A 234 -37.02 -24.12 3.97
C ARG A 234 -37.88 -25.23 4.55
N LYS A 235 -37.49 -25.81 5.69
CA LYS A 235 -38.30 -26.84 6.40
C LYS A 235 -39.63 -26.28 6.89
N GLU A 236 -39.62 -25.09 7.47
CA GLU A 236 -40.86 -24.42 7.95
C GLU A 236 -41.76 -24.03 6.75
N LEU A 237 -41.21 -23.51 5.65
CA LEU A 237 -41.94 -23.22 4.42
C LEU A 237 -42.52 -24.48 3.78
N ALA A 238 -41.76 -25.58 3.75
CA ALA A 238 -42.24 -26.87 3.24
C ALA A 238 -43.37 -27.41 4.11
N TRP A 239 -43.30 -27.25 5.43
CA TRP A 239 -44.37 -27.60 6.36
C TRP A 239 -45.61 -26.72 6.17
N LEU A 240 -45.46 -25.41 6.00
CA LEU A 240 -46.53 -24.47 5.72
C LEU A 240 -47.25 -24.78 4.39
N ARG A 241 -46.51 -25.19 3.37
CA ARG A 241 -47.06 -25.56 2.01
C ARG A 241 -47.83 -26.89 2.00
N ARG A 242 -47.44 -27.88 2.84
CA ARG A 242 -48.08 -29.19 2.90
C ARG A 242 -49.54 -29.17 3.46
N GLY A 243 -50.04 -28.03 3.85
CA GLY A 243 -51.39 -27.95 4.42
C GLY A 243 -51.46 -28.48 5.86
N ALA A 244 -52.17 -27.77 6.75
CA ALA A 244 -52.45 -28.30 8.05
C ALA A 244 -53.51 -29.42 7.97
N PRO A 245 -53.36 -30.52 8.74
CA PRO A 245 -54.45 -31.47 8.91
C PRO A 245 -55.71 -30.72 9.37
N ALA A 246 -56.89 -31.15 8.95
CA ALA A 246 -58.15 -30.44 8.96
C ALA A 246 -58.67 -29.91 10.33
N ARG A 247 -57.88 -30.04 11.41
CA ARG A 247 -58.27 -29.65 12.80
C ARG A 247 -57.35 -28.67 13.51
N THR A 248 -56.29 -28.13 12.87
CA THR A 248 -55.36 -27.20 13.56
C THR A 248 -55.15 -25.94 12.75
N ALA A 249 -55.53 -24.77 13.27
CA ALA A 249 -55.21 -23.47 12.69
C ALA A 249 -53.69 -23.25 12.74
N LYS A 250 -53.10 -22.79 11.64
CA LYS A 250 -51.68 -22.44 11.60
C LYS A 250 -51.38 -21.27 12.52
N PRO A 251 -50.49 -21.40 13.52
CA PRO A 251 -50.19 -20.30 14.43
C PRO A 251 -49.58 -19.13 13.64
N ARG A 252 -50.17 -17.92 13.72
CA ARG A 252 -49.70 -16.70 13.05
C ARG A 252 -48.22 -16.41 13.33
N PHE A 253 -47.78 -16.60 14.58
CA PHE A 253 -46.40 -16.34 14.98
C PHE A 253 -45.37 -17.17 14.18
N ARG A 254 -45.72 -18.38 13.68
CA ARG A 254 -44.81 -19.18 12.81
C ARG A 254 -44.73 -18.66 11.39
N ILE A 255 -45.81 -18.06 10.89
CA ILE A 255 -45.82 -17.41 9.58
C ILE A 255 -44.98 -16.14 9.66
N ASP A 256 -45.15 -15.35 10.73
CA ASP A 256 -44.39 -14.12 10.96
C ASP A 256 -42.89 -14.40 11.18
N ALA A 257 -42.55 -15.47 11.92
CA ALA A 257 -41.17 -15.90 12.11
C ALA A 257 -40.52 -16.40 10.83
N ALA A 258 -41.25 -17.13 9.96
CA ALA A 258 -40.74 -17.55 8.68
C ALA A 258 -40.53 -16.36 7.70
N ASN A 259 -41.43 -15.38 7.74
CA ASN A 259 -41.29 -14.16 6.94
C ASN A 259 -40.12 -13.28 7.42
N ALA A 260 -39.92 -13.15 8.73
CA ALA A 260 -38.76 -12.46 9.29
C ALA A 260 -37.44 -13.12 8.93
N LEU A 261 -37.39 -14.48 8.94
CA LEU A 261 -36.22 -15.26 8.51
C LEU A 261 -35.88 -15.09 7.01
N ILE A 262 -36.90 -14.80 6.17
CA ILE A 262 -36.73 -14.60 4.71
C ILE A 262 -36.32 -13.15 4.41
N ALA A 263 -36.83 -12.17 5.18
CA ALA A 263 -36.58 -10.76 4.94
C ALA A 263 -35.13 -10.33 5.28
N ASP A 264 -34.44 -11.12 6.11
CA ASP A 264 -33.09 -10.83 6.60
C ASP A 264 -32.03 -11.76 5.97
N VAL A 265 -32.03 -11.89 4.63
CA VAL A 265 -31.03 -12.68 3.91
C VAL A 265 -29.91 -11.74 3.44
N PRO A 266 -28.67 -11.89 3.95
CA PRO A 266 -27.51 -11.18 3.42
C PRO A 266 -27.23 -11.61 1.97
N GLU A 267 -26.85 -10.67 1.12
CA GLU A 267 -26.39 -10.98 -0.25
C GLU A 267 -25.12 -11.84 -0.19
N ILE A 268 -25.17 -13.02 -0.80
CA ILE A 268 -24.02 -13.93 -0.93
C ILE A 268 -23.06 -13.29 -1.92
N ARG A 269 -21.85 -12.94 -1.45
CA ARG A 269 -20.77 -12.45 -2.30
C ARG A 269 -20.12 -13.63 -3.03
N ASP A 270 -20.38 -13.76 -4.33
CA ASP A 270 -19.61 -14.65 -5.20
C ASP A 270 -18.20 -14.10 -5.39
N LYS A 271 -17.17 -14.88 -5.00
CA LYS A 271 -15.76 -14.56 -5.31
C LYS A 271 -15.58 -14.61 -6.82
N VAL A 272 -15.24 -13.47 -7.39
CA VAL A 272 -15.02 -13.31 -8.82
C VAL A 272 -13.66 -13.86 -9.20
N GLN A 273 -13.64 -14.98 -9.91
CA GLN A 273 -12.52 -15.39 -10.73
C GLN A 273 -12.71 -14.84 -12.14
N LEU A 274 -12.16 -13.68 -12.42
CA LEU A 274 -11.99 -13.15 -13.78
C LEU A 274 -10.80 -13.85 -14.46
N GLN A 275 -10.88 -15.15 -14.62
CA GLN A 275 -9.88 -15.89 -15.39
C GLN A 275 -9.95 -15.43 -16.86
N SER A 276 -8.93 -14.70 -17.25
CA SER A 276 -8.60 -14.25 -18.61
C SER A 276 -9.65 -13.39 -19.33
N LEU A 277 -9.63 -12.09 -19.09
CA LEU A 277 -9.90 -11.14 -20.17
C LEU A 277 -8.85 -11.42 -21.25
N ALA A 278 -9.29 -11.76 -22.46
CA ALA A 278 -8.38 -12.13 -23.54
C ALA A 278 -7.41 -10.97 -23.84
N VAL A 279 -6.16 -11.13 -23.42
CA VAL A 279 -5.11 -10.15 -23.70
C VAL A 279 -4.70 -10.29 -25.16
N THR A 280 -4.62 -9.19 -25.87
CA THR A 280 -4.08 -9.17 -27.25
C THR A 280 -2.67 -9.76 -27.23
N ARG A 281 -2.38 -10.71 -28.10
CA ARG A 281 -1.11 -11.45 -28.11
C ARG A 281 0.09 -10.49 -28.20
N LEU A 282 0.94 -10.48 -27.18
CA LEU A 282 2.22 -9.77 -27.19
C LEU A 282 3.21 -10.44 -28.15
N GLY A 283 3.95 -9.62 -28.90
CA GLY A 283 5.15 -10.05 -29.62
C GLY A 283 6.29 -10.40 -28.67
N LYS A 284 7.45 -10.71 -29.21
CA LYS A 284 8.65 -11.06 -28.46
C LYS A 284 9.24 -9.88 -27.69
N ASP A 285 9.09 -8.67 -28.25
CA ASP A 285 9.63 -7.43 -27.70
C ASP A 285 8.46 -6.56 -27.22
N VAL A 286 8.51 -6.10 -25.97
CA VAL A 286 7.53 -5.20 -25.37
C VAL A 286 8.06 -3.76 -25.45
N VAL A 287 8.96 -3.36 -24.57
CA VAL A 287 9.62 -2.07 -24.59
C VAL A 287 11.08 -2.24 -24.15
N ASP A 288 12.00 -1.75 -24.96
CA ASP A 288 13.42 -1.67 -24.66
C ASP A 288 13.85 -0.21 -24.50
N LEU A 289 14.40 0.11 -23.36
CA LEU A 289 15.10 1.35 -23.06
C LEU A 289 16.61 1.04 -23.13
N LEU A 290 17.37 1.78 -23.92
CA LEU A 290 18.81 1.58 -24.09
C LEU A 290 19.53 2.90 -23.85
N ASP A 291 20.31 2.97 -22.77
CA ASP A 291 21.09 4.14 -22.34
C ASP A 291 20.27 5.44 -22.35
N THR A 292 19.02 5.34 -21.88
CA THR A 292 18.00 6.38 -22.03
C THR A 292 18.15 7.42 -20.92
N GLY A 293 18.15 8.71 -21.29
CA GLY A 293 18.11 9.83 -20.36
C GLY A 293 16.99 10.81 -20.69
N VAL A 294 16.53 11.53 -19.66
CA VAL A 294 15.51 12.58 -19.80
C VAL A 294 15.95 13.83 -19.05
N THR A 295 15.98 14.93 -19.78
CA THR A 295 16.28 16.27 -19.24
C THR A 295 15.12 17.21 -19.56
N TYR A 296 14.56 17.82 -18.52
CA TYR A 296 13.54 18.86 -18.70
C TYR A 296 14.17 20.25 -18.75
N PRO A 297 13.73 21.11 -19.70
CA PRO A 297 14.17 22.49 -19.72
C PRO A 297 13.70 23.20 -18.44
N SER A 298 14.51 24.12 -17.94
CA SER A 298 14.09 24.97 -16.81
C SER A 298 12.94 25.88 -17.22
N THR A 299 11.94 26.02 -16.36
CA THR A 299 10.83 26.98 -16.55
C THR A 299 11.20 28.42 -16.21
N GLY A 300 12.49 28.73 -15.98
CA GLY A 300 13.04 30.03 -15.63
C GLY A 300 14.51 30.15 -15.96
N SER A 301 15.23 31.05 -15.30
CA SER A 301 16.69 31.29 -15.50
C SER A 301 17.61 30.20 -14.87
N GLY A 302 17.04 29.09 -14.36
CA GLY A 302 17.78 27.98 -13.78
C GLY A 302 18.38 27.03 -14.83
N PRO A 303 19.30 26.13 -14.45
CA PRO A 303 19.82 25.09 -15.34
C PRO A 303 18.75 24.06 -15.68
N ALA A 304 18.86 23.41 -16.85
CA ALA A 304 18.04 22.26 -17.21
C ALA A 304 18.19 21.15 -16.17
N ARG A 305 17.09 20.51 -15.79
CA ARG A 305 17.10 19.43 -14.78
C ARG A 305 17.13 18.08 -15.48
N GLU A 306 18.20 17.35 -15.33
CA GLU A 306 18.28 15.96 -15.72
C GLU A 306 17.58 15.09 -14.67
N VAL A 307 16.56 14.36 -15.09
CA VAL A 307 15.71 13.55 -14.19
C VAL A 307 16.11 12.07 -14.24
N LEU A 308 16.42 11.55 -15.45
CA LEU A 308 16.87 10.17 -15.64
C LEU A 308 18.15 10.16 -16.47
N ARG A 309 19.08 9.25 -16.12
CA ARG A 309 20.34 9.05 -16.82
C ARG A 309 20.69 7.58 -16.95
N ASP A 310 21.21 7.19 -18.12
CA ASP A 310 21.77 5.86 -18.41
C ASP A 310 20.82 4.71 -18.06
N VAL A 311 19.50 4.89 -18.30
CA VAL A 311 18.51 3.86 -18.03
C VAL A 311 18.55 2.81 -19.13
N THR A 312 18.97 1.60 -18.78
CA THR A 312 18.90 0.41 -19.65
C THR A 312 17.96 -0.61 -19.02
N TRP A 313 16.83 -0.88 -19.69
CA TRP A 313 15.83 -1.82 -19.22
C TRP A 313 15.11 -2.47 -20.39
N ARG A 314 15.00 -3.80 -20.36
CA ARG A 314 14.28 -4.59 -21.34
C ARG A 314 13.11 -5.27 -20.68
N ILE A 315 11.90 -4.87 -21.06
CA ILE A 315 10.66 -5.36 -20.48
C ILE A 315 10.17 -6.56 -21.29
N ALA A 316 10.07 -7.71 -20.63
CA ALA A 316 9.63 -8.95 -21.25
C ALA A 316 8.09 -9.10 -21.29
N PRO A 317 7.54 -9.89 -22.22
CA PRO A 317 6.12 -10.22 -22.24
C PRO A 317 5.68 -10.98 -20.97
N GLY A 318 4.61 -10.51 -20.32
CA GLY A 318 4.10 -11.10 -19.07
C GLY A 318 4.90 -10.76 -17.82
N GLU A 319 5.92 -9.92 -17.92
CA GLU A 319 6.70 -9.44 -16.78
C GLU A 319 5.86 -8.59 -15.85
N ARG A 320 6.04 -8.78 -14.54
CA ARG A 320 5.34 -8.04 -13.49
C ARG A 320 6.37 -7.34 -12.62
N THR A 321 6.49 -6.03 -12.79
CA THR A 321 7.57 -5.25 -12.19
C THR A 321 7.04 -4.15 -11.29
N GLY A 322 7.55 -4.12 -10.04
CA GLY A 322 7.37 -3.02 -9.09
C GLY A 322 8.48 -1.99 -9.24
N ILE A 323 8.14 -0.72 -9.15
CA ILE A 323 9.09 0.41 -9.26
C ILE A 323 9.04 1.22 -7.97
N LEU A 324 10.18 1.26 -7.27
CA LEU A 324 10.41 1.97 -6.03
C LEU A 324 11.21 3.24 -6.24
N GLY A 325 11.20 4.12 -5.26
CA GLY A 325 12.01 5.34 -5.24
C GLY A 325 11.31 6.47 -4.50
N VAL A 326 12.08 7.42 -3.99
CA VAL A 326 11.55 8.61 -3.31
C VAL A 326 10.66 9.44 -4.23
N ASN A 327 9.83 10.28 -3.64
CA ASN A 327 9.04 11.23 -4.41
C ASN A 327 9.94 12.18 -5.18
N GLY A 328 9.65 12.36 -6.50
CA GLY A 328 10.49 13.18 -7.39
C GLY A 328 11.74 12.51 -7.96
N ALA A 329 11.98 11.20 -7.69
CA ALA A 329 13.11 10.45 -8.25
C ALA A 329 13.02 10.20 -9.77
N GLY A 330 11.87 10.45 -10.40
CA GLY A 330 11.68 10.23 -11.83
C GLY A 330 10.86 8.99 -12.20
N LYS A 331 10.14 8.38 -11.23
CA LYS A 331 9.27 7.21 -11.47
C LYS A 331 8.25 7.45 -12.58
N SER A 332 7.48 8.53 -12.49
CA SER A 332 6.46 8.88 -13.51
C SER A 332 7.10 9.22 -14.86
N THR A 333 8.31 9.80 -14.88
CA THR A 333 9.09 10.03 -16.11
C THR A 333 9.49 8.71 -16.77
N LEU A 334 9.94 7.72 -15.96
CA LEU A 334 10.27 6.38 -16.44
C LEU A 334 9.04 5.68 -17.03
N LEU A 335 7.90 5.74 -16.33
CA LEU A 335 6.63 5.21 -16.84
C LEU A 335 6.19 5.91 -18.13
N GLY A 336 6.37 7.24 -18.21
CA GLY A 336 6.09 8.04 -19.41
C GLY A 336 6.95 7.65 -20.62
N LEU A 337 8.22 7.29 -20.40
CA LEU A 337 9.08 6.73 -21.45
C LEU A 337 8.54 5.39 -21.97
N VAL A 338 8.06 4.51 -21.07
CA VAL A 338 7.47 3.22 -21.47
C VAL A 338 6.14 3.43 -22.18
N ALA A 339 5.28 4.30 -21.65
CA ALA A 339 3.97 4.64 -22.25
C ALA A 339 4.10 5.35 -23.60
N GLY A 340 5.20 6.07 -23.83
CA GLY A 340 5.41 6.89 -25.03
C GLY A 340 4.85 8.30 -24.91
N THR A 341 4.53 8.75 -23.72
CA THR A 341 4.10 10.12 -23.42
C THR A 341 5.27 11.06 -23.18
N VAL A 342 6.44 10.51 -22.86
CA VAL A 342 7.71 11.23 -22.71
C VAL A 342 8.71 10.75 -23.76
N GLU A 343 9.33 11.70 -24.48
CA GLU A 343 10.39 11.41 -25.43
C GLU A 343 11.76 11.42 -24.73
N PRO A 344 12.68 10.49 -25.05
CA PRO A 344 14.02 10.48 -24.48
C PRO A 344 14.83 11.66 -25.00
N THR A 345 15.62 12.30 -24.13
CA THR A 345 16.58 13.34 -24.53
C THR A 345 17.90 12.74 -25.02
N SER A 346 18.25 11.55 -24.50
CA SER A 346 19.42 10.75 -24.94
C SER A 346 19.04 9.27 -24.96
N GLY A 347 19.82 8.45 -25.66
CA GLY A 347 19.58 7.02 -25.80
C GLY A 347 18.45 6.69 -26.77
N ARG A 348 17.84 5.52 -26.60
CA ARG A 348 16.83 5.01 -27.53
C ARG A 348 15.76 4.22 -26.79
N VAL A 349 14.48 4.47 -27.16
CA VAL A 349 13.33 3.66 -26.74
C VAL A 349 12.78 2.92 -27.96
N THR A 350 12.63 1.60 -27.85
CA THR A 350 12.05 0.76 -28.90
C THR A 350 10.81 0.06 -28.34
N ARG A 351 9.68 0.19 -29.04
CA ARG A 351 8.40 -0.45 -28.65
C ARG A 351 7.97 -1.47 -29.69
N GLY A 352 7.49 -2.61 -29.23
CA GLY A 352 6.95 -3.65 -30.09
C GLY A 352 5.72 -3.15 -30.86
N LYS A 353 5.57 -3.58 -32.13
CA LYS A 353 4.46 -3.13 -33.00
C LYS A 353 3.06 -3.51 -32.49
N THR A 354 2.94 -4.52 -31.65
CA THR A 354 1.68 -5.03 -31.10
C THR A 354 1.41 -4.54 -29.70
N VAL A 355 2.28 -3.67 -29.16
CA VAL A 355 2.16 -3.14 -27.80
C VAL A 355 1.01 -2.16 -27.72
N LYS A 356 0.07 -2.44 -26.81
CA LYS A 356 -1.04 -1.57 -26.44
C LYS A 356 -0.92 -1.26 -24.97
N VAL A 357 -0.38 -0.08 -24.67
CA VAL A 357 -0.19 0.39 -23.29
C VAL A 357 -1.47 1.05 -22.80
N ALA A 358 -1.89 0.71 -21.60
CA ALA A 358 -2.87 1.49 -20.85
C ALA A 358 -2.26 1.90 -19.51
N THR A 359 -2.60 3.10 -19.08
CA THR A 359 -2.06 3.67 -17.84
C THR A 359 -3.23 4.03 -16.91
N LEU A 360 -3.19 3.51 -15.69
CA LEU A 360 -4.06 3.97 -14.61
C LEU A 360 -3.30 5.06 -13.85
N THR A 361 -3.66 6.31 -14.08
CA THR A 361 -3.10 7.47 -13.39
C THR A 361 -3.93 7.85 -12.17
N GLN A 362 -3.44 8.76 -11.33
CA GLN A 362 -4.24 9.32 -10.22
C GLN A 362 -5.46 10.10 -10.72
N ARG A 363 -5.38 10.68 -11.91
CA ARG A 363 -6.52 11.37 -12.55
C ARG A 363 -7.46 10.33 -13.12
N MET A 364 -8.75 10.63 -13.08
CA MET A 364 -9.80 9.76 -13.60
C MET A 364 -10.32 10.27 -14.94
N ASP A 365 -9.41 10.75 -15.79
CA ASP A 365 -9.72 11.42 -17.07
C ASP A 365 -10.62 10.55 -17.98
N GLU A 366 -10.53 9.21 -17.87
CA GLU A 366 -11.38 8.28 -18.61
C GLU A 366 -12.85 8.32 -18.16
N LEU A 367 -13.13 8.77 -16.93
CA LEU A 367 -14.49 8.90 -16.40
C LEU A 367 -15.11 10.25 -16.67
N ASP A 368 -14.32 11.29 -16.96
CA ASP A 368 -14.81 12.66 -17.16
C ASP A 368 -15.93 12.78 -18.19
N PRO A 369 -15.87 12.13 -19.37
CA PRO A 369 -16.95 12.15 -20.35
C PRO A 369 -18.25 11.52 -19.88
N HIS A 370 -18.17 10.68 -18.83
CA HIS A 370 -19.23 9.80 -18.35
C HIS A 370 -19.79 10.17 -16.98
N LEU A 371 -19.36 11.28 -16.37
CA LEU A 371 -19.73 11.64 -15.00
C LEU A 371 -21.23 11.68 -14.74
N ASN A 372 -22.04 12.06 -15.73
CA ASN A 372 -23.49 12.13 -15.60
C ASN A 372 -24.22 10.85 -16.05
N ASP A 373 -23.50 9.90 -16.65
CA ASP A 373 -24.08 8.65 -17.15
C ASP A 373 -24.21 7.63 -16.03
N PRO A 374 -25.27 6.82 -15.98
CA PRO A 374 -25.34 5.65 -15.11
C PRO A 374 -24.24 4.63 -15.45
N VAL A 375 -23.67 3.99 -14.42
CA VAL A 375 -22.56 3.03 -14.55
C VAL A 375 -22.84 1.97 -15.64
N ARG A 376 -24.07 1.43 -15.68
CA ARG A 376 -24.49 0.44 -16.70
C ARG A 376 -24.37 0.96 -18.13
N VAL A 377 -24.64 2.27 -18.35
CA VAL A 377 -24.62 2.88 -19.69
C VAL A 377 -23.18 3.02 -20.17
N VAL A 378 -22.27 3.43 -19.28
CA VAL A 378 -20.84 3.58 -19.60
C VAL A 378 -20.26 2.27 -20.17
N ILE A 379 -20.53 1.13 -19.53
CA ILE A 379 -19.98 -0.16 -19.99
C ILE A 379 -20.75 -0.72 -21.20
N SER A 380 -22.06 -0.54 -21.26
CA SER A 380 -22.84 -1.02 -22.42
C SER A 380 -22.51 -0.28 -23.72
N GLY A 381 -22.00 0.95 -23.63
CA GLY A 381 -21.50 1.71 -24.77
C GLY A 381 -20.23 1.14 -25.40
N LEU A 382 -19.47 0.30 -24.68
CA LEU A 382 -18.22 -0.28 -25.18
C LEU A 382 -18.45 -1.56 -25.99
N ARG A 383 -19.22 -2.51 -25.45
CA ARG A 383 -19.55 -3.80 -26.12
C ARG A 383 -20.86 -4.36 -25.58
N THR A 384 -21.54 -5.16 -26.41
CA THR A 384 -22.79 -5.83 -26.04
C THR A 384 -22.59 -7.10 -25.20
N SER A 385 -21.41 -7.72 -25.29
CA SER A 385 -21.03 -8.88 -24.49
C SER A 385 -19.51 -8.97 -24.30
N TYR A 386 -19.12 -9.66 -23.25
CA TYR A 386 -17.72 -9.87 -22.86
C TYR A 386 -17.46 -11.36 -22.65
N THR A 387 -16.42 -11.90 -23.28
CA THR A 387 -16.00 -13.29 -23.10
C THR A 387 -14.93 -13.38 -22.03
N ILE A 388 -15.21 -14.11 -20.95
CA ILE A 388 -14.27 -14.38 -19.86
C ILE A 388 -13.89 -15.85 -19.90
N GLY A 389 -12.59 -16.14 -19.85
CA GLY A 389 -12.07 -17.50 -19.94
C GLY A 389 -11.52 -17.86 -21.31
N ALA A 390 -10.82 -19.01 -21.39
CA ALA A 390 -10.25 -19.53 -22.62
C ALA A 390 -10.78 -20.94 -22.94
N GLY A 391 -10.95 -21.25 -24.22
CA GLY A 391 -11.38 -22.57 -24.72
C GLY A 391 -12.80 -22.94 -24.29
N SER A 392 -13.02 -24.19 -23.92
CA SER A 392 -14.34 -24.73 -23.56
C SER A 392 -14.94 -24.18 -22.25
N LYS A 393 -14.19 -23.39 -21.47
CA LYS A 393 -14.64 -22.73 -20.24
C LYS A 393 -14.91 -21.22 -20.44
N ALA A 394 -14.90 -20.75 -21.67
CA ALA A 394 -15.24 -19.37 -22.00
C ALA A 394 -16.71 -19.09 -21.67
N THR A 395 -16.98 -18.09 -20.85
CA THR A 395 -18.34 -17.66 -20.49
C THR A 395 -18.58 -16.27 -21.06
N GLU A 396 -19.69 -16.12 -21.78
CA GLU A 396 -20.11 -14.81 -22.26
C GLU A 396 -20.95 -14.10 -21.21
N LEU A 397 -20.58 -12.89 -20.86
CA LEU A 397 -21.25 -12.07 -19.85
C LEU A 397 -21.81 -10.80 -20.48
N THR A 398 -22.96 -10.39 -20.01
CA THR A 398 -23.49 -9.06 -20.29
C THR A 398 -22.72 -8.00 -19.50
N PRO A 399 -22.73 -6.73 -19.93
CA PRO A 399 -22.11 -5.63 -19.17
C PRO A 399 -22.56 -5.53 -17.71
N GLY A 400 -23.87 -5.73 -17.47
CA GLY A 400 -24.43 -5.73 -16.11
C GLY A 400 -23.89 -6.86 -15.24
N GLN A 401 -23.86 -8.10 -15.76
CA GLN A 401 -23.28 -9.25 -15.05
C GLN A 401 -21.78 -9.09 -14.76
N LEU A 402 -21.06 -8.43 -15.66
CA LEU A 402 -19.64 -8.13 -15.43
C LEU A 402 -19.47 -7.16 -14.26
N LEU A 403 -20.27 -6.09 -14.24
CA LEU A 403 -20.26 -5.10 -13.14
C LEU A 403 -20.66 -5.73 -11.79
N GLU A 404 -21.73 -6.53 -11.77
CA GLU A 404 -22.15 -7.25 -10.56
C GLU A 404 -21.06 -8.17 -10.04
N ARG A 405 -20.38 -8.90 -10.93
CA ARG A 405 -19.19 -9.69 -10.57
C ARG A 405 -18.03 -8.85 -10.05
N MET A 406 -17.89 -7.62 -10.51
CA MET A 406 -16.90 -6.65 -9.99
C MET A 406 -17.34 -5.98 -8.69
N GLY A 407 -18.44 -6.45 -8.08
CA GLY A 407 -18.92 -6.00 -6.79
C GLY A 407 -19.71 -4.68 -6.82
N PHE A 408 -20.25 -4.30 -7.99
CA PHE A 408 -21.27 -3.26 -8.07
C PHE A 408 -22.64 -3.85 -7.75
N SER A 409 -23.34 -3.27 -6.78
CA SER A 409 -24.72 -3.67 -6.51
C SER A 409 -25.66 -3.19 -7.62
N SER A 410 -26.81 -3.85 -7.78
CA SER A 410 -27.82 -3.45 -8.78
C SER A 410 -28.27 -1.98 -8.61
N ALA A 411 -28.28 -1.46 -7.39
CA ALA A 411 -28.55 -0.05 -7.14
C ALA A 411 -27.46 0.87 -7.73
N GLN A 412 -26.20 0.51 -7.54
CA GLN A 412 -25.05 1.26 -8.07
C GLN A 412 -24.97 1.25 -9.59
N LEU A 413 -25.47 0.21 -10.25
CA LEU A 413 -25.54 0.16 -11.72
C LEU A 413 -26.39 1.29 -12.32
N SER A 414 -27.35 1.78 -11.58
CA SER A 414 -28.25 2.88 -11.99
C SER A 414 -27.79 4.25 -11.49
N THR A 415 -26.73 4.30 -10.67
CA THR A 415 -26.17 5.54 -10.10
C THR A 415 -25.29 6.24 -11.15
N PRO A 416 -25.38 7.57 -11.32
CA PRO A 416 -24.44 8.34 -12.12
C PRO A 416 -23.01 8.20 -11.60
N VAL A 417 -22.02 8.16 -12.49
CA VAL A 417 -20.60 7.98 -12.13
C VAL A 417 -20.13 9.01 -11.11
N LYS A 418 -20.55 10.28 -11.23
CA LYS A 418 -20.19 11.34 -10.27
C LYS A 418 -20.65 11.10 -8.83
N ASP A 419 -21.71 10.32 -8.65
CA ASP A 419 -22.31 10.03 -7.33
C ASP A 419 -21.74 8.75 -6.68
N LEU A 420 -20.80 8.09 -7.37
CA LEU A 420 -20.03 6.96 -6.82
C LEU A 420 -18.96 7.47 -5.83
N SER A 421 -18.61 6.63 -4.84
CA SER A 421 -17.44 6.90 -4.01
C SER A 421 -16.15 6.87 -4.84
N GLY A 422 -15.10 7.58 -4.41
CA GLY A 422 -13.80 7.62 -5.12
C GLY A 422 -13.25 6.22 -5.42
N GLY A 423 -13.32 5.30 -4.46
CA GLY A 423 -12.92 3.90 -4.66
C GLY A 423 -13.77 3.15 -5.69
N GLN A 424 -15.09 3.43 -5.76
CA GLN A 424 -15.97 2.84 -6.78
C GLN A 424 -15.66 3.41 -8.17
N GLN A 425 -15.40 4.71 -8.26
CA GLN A 425 -14.94 5.35 -9.51
C GLN A 425 -13.61 4.74 -9.97
N ARG A 426 -12.67 4.53 -9.05
CA ARG A 426 -11.37 3.91 -9.35
C ARG A 426 -11.51 2.48 -9.87
N ARG A 427 -12.40 1.68 -9.27
CA ARG A 427 -12.73 0.33 -9.76
C ARG A 427 -13.34 0.36 -11.15
N LEU A 428 -14.26 1.29 -11.40
CA LEU A 428 -14.87 1.46 -12.71
C LEU A 428 -13.83 1.86 -13.76
N GLN A 429 -12.94 2.80 -13.44
CA GLN A 429 -11.82 3.21 -14.30
C GLN A 429 -10.93 2.03 -14.67
N LEU A 430 -10.47 1.24 -13.68
CA LEU A 430 -9.65 0.07 -13.94
C LEU A 430 -10.38 -0.95 -14.83
N LEU A 431 -11.67 -1.16 -14.58
CA LEU A 431 -12.47 -2.04 -15.41
C LEU A 431 -12.55 -1.55 -16.86
N LEU A 432 -12.81 -0.26 -17.09
CA LEU A 432 -12.84 0.35 -18.43
C LEU A 432 -11.51 0.15 -19.16
N ILE A 433 -10.40 0.37 -18.47
CA ILE A 433 -9.05 0.16 -19.00
C ILE A 433 -8.86 -1.31 -19.40
N LEU A 434 -9.22 -2.27 -18.56
CA LEU A 434 -9.05 -3.69 -18.86
C LEU A 434 -9.96 -4.20 -19.97
N LEU A 435 -11.15 -3.61 -20.11
CA LEU A 435 -12.10 -3.95 -21.20
C LEU A 435 -11.59 -3.53 -22.58
N ASP A 436 -10.70 -2.54 -22.65
CA ASP A 436 -10.01 -2.16 -23.89
C ASP A 436 -8.91 -3.17 -24.29
N GLN A 437 -8.71 -4.22 -23.49
CA GLN A 437 -7.77 -5.31 -23.74
C GLN A 437 -6.31 -4.84 -23.97
N PRO A 438 -5.72 -4.06 -23.05
CA PRO A 438 -4.30 -3.73 -23.14
C PRO A 438 -3.47 -4.97 -22.91
N ASN A 439 -2.24 -4.97 -23.45
CA ASN A 439 -1.26 -6.02 -23.18
C ASN A 439 -0.10 -5.54 -22.31
N VAL A 440 -0.01 -4.22 -22.08
CA VAL A 440 0.85 -3.59 -21.08
C VAL A 440 -0.01 -2.68 -20.22
N LEU A 441 0.02 -2.88 -18.92
CA LEU A 441 -0.71 -2.06 -17.94
C LEU A 441 0.28 -1.37 -17.02
N ILE A 442 0.15 -0.06 -16.94
CA ILE A 442 0.93 0.78 -16.04
C ILE A 442 0.00 1.28 -14.95
N LEU A 443 0.37 1.02 -13.69
CA LEU A 443 -0.34 1.52 -12.51
C LEU A 443 0.55 2.50 -11.76
N ASP A 444 0.16 3.77 -11.73
CA ASP A 444 0.86 4.82 -10.98
C ASP A 444 0.06 5.14 -9.71
N GLU A 445 0.58 4.72 -8.55
CA GLU A 445 -0.03 4.82 -7.23
C GLU A 445 -1.50 4.34 -7.19
N PRO A 446 -1.77 3.08 -7.59
CA PRO A 446 -3.14 2.58 -7.69
C PRO A 446 -3.81 2.38 -6.33
N THR A 447 -3.04 2.37 -5.26
CA THR A 447 -3.49 2.04 -3.89
C THR A 447 -3.99 3.25 -3.11
N ASN A 448 -3.72 4.47 -3.58
CA ASN A 448 -4.15 5.69 -2.92
C ASN A 448 -5.68 5.79 -2.85
N ASP A 449 -6.20 6.19 -1.70
CA ASP A 449 -7.63 6.40 -1.42
C ASP A 449 -8.52 5.15 -1.52
N LEU A 450 -7.92 3.95 -1.62
CA LEU A 450 -8.64 2.68 -1.65
C LEU A 450 -8.72 2.05 -0.26
N ASP A 451 -9.88 1.51 0.09
CA ASP A 451 -10.02 0.70 1.29
C ASP A 451 -9.47 -0.73 1.08
N THR A 452 -9.25 -1.44 2.19
CA THR A 452 -8.63 -2.77 2.19
C THR A 452 -9.42 -3.82 1.40
N ASP A 453 -10.76 -3.74 1.37
CA ASP A 453 -11.61 -4.64 0.58
C ASP A 453 -11.43 -4.37 -0.91
N MET A 454 -11.26 -3.08 -1.28
CA MET A 454 -11.03 -2.65 -2.64
C MET A 454 -9.65 -3.07 -3.15
N LEU A 455 -8.62 -2.90 -2.31
CA LEU A 455 -7.25 -3.35 -2.61
C LEU A 455 -7.24 -4.85 -2.89
N ALA A 456 -7.87 -5.66 -2.05
CA ALA A 456 -7.97 -7.11 -2.26
C ALA A 456 -8.68 -7.47 -3.59
N ALA A 457 -9.73 -6.74 -3.96
CA ALA A 457 -10.43 -6.98 -5.22
C ALA A 457 -9.58 -6.62 -6.45
N ILE A 458 -8.75 -5.57 -6.38
CA ILE A 458 -7.82 -5.20 -7.44
C ILE A 458 -6.68 -6.22 -7.54
N GLU A 459 -6.14 -6.67 -6.42
CA GLU A 459 -5.12 -7.71 -6.38
C GLU A 459 -5.60 -9.00 -7.06
N ASP A 460 -6.78 -9.49 -6.69
CA ASP A 460 -7.39 -10.69 -7.29
C ASP A 460 -7.63 -10.53 -8.80
N LEU A 461 -7.99 -9.32 -9.24
CA LEU A 461 -8.16 -9.00 -10.65
C LEU A 461 -6.81 -9.05 -11.39
N LEU A 462 -5.77 -8.42 -10.84
CA LEU A 462 -4.44 -8.38 -11.42
C LEU A 462 -3.78 -9.77 -11.43
N ASP A 463 -3.99 -10.59 -10.39
CA ASP A 463 -3.50 -11.98 -10.34
C ASP A 463 -3.95 -12.80 -11.54
N SER A 464 -5.17 -12.59 -12.01
CA SER A 464 -5.75 -13.31 -13.16
C SER A 464 -5.40 -12.72 -14.52
N TRP A 465 -4.80 -11.52 -14.56
CA TRP A 465 -4.46 -10.82 -15.79
C TRP A 465 -3.09 -11.24 -16.34
N ALA A 466 -3.03 -11.67 -17.61
CA ALA A 466 -1.86 -12.31 -18.22
C ALA A 466 -0.92 -11.34 -18.98
N GLY A 467 -1.16 -10.03 -18.94
CA GLY A 467 -0.32 -9.03 -19.61
C GLY A 467 0.92 -8.62 -18.82
N THR A 468 1.74 -7.75 -19.41
CA THR A 468 2.89 -7.12 -18.76
C THR A 468 2.42 -6.01 -17.82
N LEU A 469 2.82 -6.08 -16.55
CA LEU A 469 2.38 -5.17 -15.49
C LEU A 469 3.55 -4.36 -14.94
N LEU A 470 3.41 -3.03 -14.93
CA LEU A 470 4.34 -2.12 -14.31
C LEU A 470 3.60 -1.34 -13.22
N VAL A 471 4.11 -1.37 -12.00
CA VAL A 471 3.45 -0.78 -10.84
C VAL A 471 4.39 0.15 -10.09
N VAL A 472 3.99 1.39 -9.89
CA VAL A 472 4.54 2.28 -8.88
C VAL A 472 3.57 2.30 -7.72
N SER A 473 4.01 1.90 -6.53
CA SER A 473 3.21 1.99 -5.32
C SER A 473 4.11 2.10 -4.09
N HIS A 474 3.57 2.69 -3.05
CA HIS A 474 4.17 2.73 -1.72
C HIS A 474 3.60 1.65 -0.78
N ASP A 475 2.54 0.94 -1.19
CA ASP A 475 1.98 -0.21 -0.46
C ASP A 475 2.86 -1.46 -0.70
N ARG A 476 3.57 -1.84 0.36
CA ARG A 476 4.49 -2.98 0.36
C ARG A 476 3.78 -4.30 0.03
N TYR A 477 2.65 -4.58 0.68
CA TYR A 477 1.91 -5.82 0.46
C TYR A 477 1.31 -5.92 -0.95
N PHE A 478 0.87 -4.78 -1.48
CA PHE A 478 0.40 -4.72 -2.86
C PHE A 478 1.51 -5.08 -3.85
N LEU A 479 2.70 -4.48 -3.71
CA LEU A 479 3.84 -4.77 -4.59
C LEU A 479 4.28 -6.22 -4.48
N GLU A 480 4.43 -6.77 -3.27
CA GLU A 480 4.83 -8.16 -3.05
C GLU A 480 3.82 -9.16 -3.64
N ARG A 481 2.51 -8.81 -3.66
CA ARG A 481 1.47 -9.68 -4.19
C ARG A 481 1.34 -9.63 -5.72
N VAL A 482 1.46 -8.47 -6.33
CA VAL A 482 1.13 -8.30 -7.76
C VAL A 482 2.36 -8.27 -8.67
N THR A 483 3.58 -8.23 -8.12
CA THR A 483 4.83 -8.16 -8.91
C THR A 483 5.79 -9.30 -8.58
N ASP A 484 6.55 -9.75 -9.59
CA ASP A 484 7.53 -10.84 -9.46
C ASP A 484 8.94 -10.30 -9.23
N GLN A 485 9.22 -9.07 -9.62
CA GLN A 485 10.50 -8.41 -9.48
C GLN A 485 10.34 -6.92 -9.21
N GLN A 486 11.36 -6.32 -8.61
CA GLN A 486 11.32 -4.92 -8.23
C GLN A 486 12.57 -4.19 -8.70
N TYR A 487 12.39 -2.93 -9.09
CA TYR A 487 13.43 -1.99 -9.45
C TYR A 487 13.31 -0.72 -8.61
N ALA A 488 14.41 -0.04 -8.40
CA ALA A 488 14.41 1.28 -7.79
C ALA A 488 14.96 2.34 -8.74
N VAL A 489 14.38 3.51 -8.69
CA VAL A 489 14.96 4.72 -9.25
C VAL A 489 15.71 5.42 -8.12
N LEU A 490 17.05 5.29 -8.12
CA LEU A 490 17.95 5.85 -7.12
C LEU A 490 18.69 7.05 -7.70
N ALA A 491 18.87 8.11 -6.90
CA ALA A 491 19.64 9.26 -7.31
C ALA A 491 21.14 8.90 -7.41
N GLY A 492 21.75 9.14 -8.55
CA GLY A 492 23.19 9.04 -8.70
C GLY A 492 23.93 10.20 -8.02
N PRO A 493 25.28 10.18 -8.02
CA PRO A 493 26.10 11.27 -7.46
C PRO A 493 25.86 12.64 -8.11
N ASP A 494 25.32 12.63 -9.33
CA ASP A 494 24.95 13.78 -10.15
C ASP A 494 23.51 14.26 -9.92
N GLY A 495 22.76 13.59 -9.03
CA GLY A 495 21.37 13.89 -8.72
C GLY A 495 20.35 13.35 -9.74
N ALA A 496 20.80 12.75 -10.86
CA ALA A 496 19.92 12.12 -11.83
C ALA A 496 19.51 10.71 -11.39
N GLY A 497 18.27 10.33 -11.65
CA GLY A 497 17.74 9.00 -11.32
C GLY A 497 18.34 7.92 -12.22
N ARG A 498 18.77 6.82 -11.62
CA ARG A 498 19.25 5.63 -12.31
C ARG A 498 18.42 4.43 -11.90
N LEU A 499 18.16 3.54 -12.84
CA LEU A 499 17.38 2.35 -12.58
C LEU A 499 18.28 1.22 -12.05
N ARG A 500 17.88 0.63 -10.92
CA ARG A 500 18.59 -0.49 -10.30
C ARG A 500 17.63 -1.64 -10.01
N HIS A 501 17.99 -2.85 -10.40
CA HIS A 501 17.26 -4.07 -10.03
C HIS A 501 17.47 -4.40 -8.55
N LEU A 502 16.39 -4.85 -7.88
CA LEU A 502 16.35 -5.17 -6.45
C LEU A 502 15.91 -6.62 -6.24
N PRO A 503 16.82 -7.60 -6.27
CA PRO A 503 16.46 -9.00 -6.00
C PRO A 503 15.87 -9.23 -4.61
N GLY A 504 16.32 -8.48 -3.61
CA GLY A 504 15.81 -8.51 -2.23
C GLY A 504 14.60 -7.60 -1.99
N GLY A 505 14.02 -7.03 -3.04
CA GLY A 505 12.79 -6.25 -2.97
C GLY A 505 12.89 -4.98 -2.11
N ILE A 506 11.81 -4.67 -1.41
CA ILE A 506 11.69 -3.46 -0.59
C ILE A 506 12.70 -3.44 0.56
N ASP A 507 12.99 -4.58 1.17
CA ASP A 507 13.95 -4.65 2.27
C ASP A 507 15.38 -4.28 1.80
N GLU A 508 15.77 -4.73 0.61
CA GLU A 508 17.02 -4.31 -0.01
C GLU A 508 17.02 -2.82 -0.29
N TYR A 509 15.92 -2.28 -0.82
CA TYR A 509 15.77 -0.84 -1.06
C TYR A 509 16.01 -0.02 0.21
N LEU A 510 15.32 -0.37 1.31
CA LEU A 510 15.45 0.34 2.58
C LEU A 510 16.88 0.26 3.14
N ARG A 511 17.52 -0.91 3.04
CA ARG A 511 18.93 -1.09 3.46
C ARG A 511 19.89 -0.22 2.64
N LEU A 512 19.72 -0.14 1.33
CA LEU A 512 20.54 0.70 0.45
C LEU A 512 20.41 2.18 0.80
N ARG A 513 19.18 2.63 1.06
CA ARG A 513 18.90 4.02 1.42
C ARG A 513 19.49 4.39 2.79
N GLU A 514 19.46 3.49 3.76
CA GLU A 514 20.09 3.71 5.06
C GLU A 514 21.61 3.82 4.94
N LEU A 515 22.24 3.00 4.10
CA LEU A 515 23.67 3.11 3.79
C LEU A 515 24.02 4.44 3.12
N GLU A 516 23.21 4.93 2.19
CA GLU A 516 23.40 6.24 1.55
C GLU A 516 23.31 7.38 2.56
N ARG A 517 22.30 7.35 3.45
CA ARG A 517 22.14 8.34 4.54
C ARG A 517 23.37 8.38 5.46
N THR A 518 23.86 7.22 5.86
CA THR A 518 25.02 7.09 6.74
C THR A 518 26.28 7.63 6.10
N ARG A 519 26.49 7.36 4.80
CA ARG A 519 27.61 7.90 4.02
C ARG A 519 27.50 9.41 3.85
N GLY A 520 26.33 9.96 3.56
CA GLY A 520 26.06 11.39 3.45
C GLY A 520 26.34 12.15 4.77
N ALA A 521 25.92 11.59 5.90
CA ALA A 521 26.19 12.16 7.22
C ALA A 521 27.70 12.21 7.57
N GLN A 522 28.46 11.19 7.17
CA GLN A 522 29.92 11.15 7.38
C GLN A 522 30.69 12.12 6.47
N SER A 523 30.20 12.40 5.27
CA SER A 523 30.79 13.40 4.36
C SER A 523 30.48 14.83 4.81
N GLY A 524 29.29 15.10 5.37
CA GLY A 524 28.91 16.41 5.90
C GLY A 524 29.71 16.84 7.15
N SER A 525 30.11 15.89 8.02
CA SER A 525 30.92 16.18 9.20
C SER A 525 32.41 16.46 8.90
N ARG A 526 32.88 16.15 7.68
CA ARG A 526 34.26 16.45 7.21
C ARG A 526 34.40 17.80 6.51
N GLY A 527 33.35 18.57 6.32
CA GLY A 527 33.30 19.80 5.53
C GLY A 527 33.84 21.07 6.18
N GLN A 528 34.47 21.04 7.38
CA GLN A 528 35.06 22.23 8.04
C GLN A 528 36.59 22.18 8.16
N ALA A 529 37.28 21.37 7.36
CA ALA A 529 38.73 21.52 7.22
C ALA A 529 39.04 21.57 5.72
N ALA A 530 39.35 22.76 5.21
CA ALA A 530 39.80 22.96 3.86
C ALA A 530 41.04 22.12 3.58
N ALA A 531 40.88 21.06 2.76
CA ALA A 531 41.98 20.36 2.13
C ALA A 531 41.55 19.98 0.70
N THR A 532 42.31 20.39 -0.25
CA THR A 532 42.30 20.07 -1.69
C THR A 532 41.94 18.60 -1.93
N PRO A 533 41.11 18.24 -2.93
CA PRO A 533 40.79 16.85 -3.22
C PRO A 533 42.05 16.15 -3.73
N ALA A 534 42.67 15.34 -2.89
CA ALA A 534 43.62 14.32 -3.35
C ALA A 534 42.77 13.22 -4.00
N SER A 535 43.00 13.00 -5.29
CA SER A 535 42.51 11.84 -6.04
C SER A 535 42.78 10.57 -5.23
N ALA A 536 41.74 9.71 -5.08
CA ALA A 536 41.91 8.38 -4.51
C ALA A 536 43.07 7.66 -5.24
N PRO A 537 43.93 6.96 -4.50
CA PRO A 537 45.05 6.27 -5.15
C PRO A 537 44.48 5.15 -6.02
N ALA A 538 44.68 5.27 -7.36
CA ALA A 538 44.46 4.17 -8.27
C ALA A 538 45.28 2.98 -7.79
N LEU A 539 44.68 1.83 -7.57
CA LEU A 539 45.37 0.60 -7.19
C LEU A 539 46.53 0.34 -8.14
N ALA A 540 47.75 0.14 -7.61
CA ALA A 540 48.90 -0.20 -8.41
C ALA A 540 48.64 -1.55 -9.11
N GLY A 541 49.18 -1.74 -10.33
CA GLY A 541 48.84 -2.89 -11.19
C GLY A 541 48.99 -4.29 -10.57
N ALA A 542 49.69 -4.45 -9.44
CA ALA A 542 49.76 -5.67 -8.67
C ALA A 542 48.49 -5.87 -7.80
N ASP A 543 48.03 -4.81 -7.15
CA ASP A 543 46.85 -4.83 -6.26
C ASP A 543 45.56 -4.96 -7.09
N LEU A 544 45.50 -4.35 -8.28
CA LEU A 544 44.40 -4.49 -9.24
C LEU A 544 44.22 -5.96 -9.69
N ARG A 545 45.34 -6.65 -10.01
CA ARG A 545 45.29 -8.08 -10.36
C ARG A 545 44.92 -8.98 -9.19
N ALA A 546 45.33 -8.63 -7.96
CA ALA A 546 44.96 -9.36 -6.76
C ALA A 546 43.44 -9.22 -6.49
N ALA A 547 42.89 -7.99 -6.57
CA ALA A 547 41.48 -7.72 -6.41
C ALA A 547 40.62 -8.42 -7.49
N GLN A 548 41.05 -8.40 -8.77
CA GLN A 548 40.37 -9.13 -9.85
C GLN A 548 40.36 -10.65 -9.62
N LYS A 549 41.47 -11.21 -9.12
CA LYS A 549 41.59 -12.63 -8.82
C LYS A 549 40.67 -13.02 -7.62
N GLU A 550 40.60 -12.16 -6.62
CA GLU A 550 39.75 -12.36 -5.46
C GLU A 550 38.26 -12.25 -5.85
N LEU A 551 37.89 -11.28 -6.70
CA LEU A 551 36.55 -11.15 -7.25
C LEU A 551 36.11 -12.43 -7.98
N ALA A 552 36.91 -12.91 -8.93
CA ALA A 552 36.60 -14.15 -9.66
C ALA A 552 36.60 -15.42 -8.78
N ALA A 553 37.28 -15.40 -7.63
CA ALA A 553 37.23 -16.48 -6.67
C ALA A 553 35.93 -16.41 -5.84
N ALA A 554 35.50 -15.21 -5.43
CA ALA A 554 34.25 -14.98 -4.72
C ALA A 554 33.05 -15.39 -5.58
N GLU A 555 32.99 -15.00 -6.85
CA GLU A 555 31.92 -15.39 -7.79
C GLU A 555 31.76 -16.90 -7.91
N ARG A 556 32.86 -17.61 -8.14
CA ARG A 556 32.83 -19.09 -8.23
C ARG A 556 32.43 -19.76 -6.91
N ARG A 557 32.76 -19.14 -5.78
CA ARG A 557 32.38 -19.68 -4.46
C ARG A 557 30.91 -19.46 -4.20
N ILE A 558 30.36 -18.28 -4.53
CA ILE A 558 28.93 -17.96 -4.43
C ILE A 558 28.13 -18.94 -5.29
N GLU A 559 28.50 -19.12 -6.57
CA GLU A 559 27.80 -20.05 -7.48
C GLU A 559 27.78 -21.49 -6.91
N LYS A 560 28.89 -21.94 -6.36
CA LYS A 560 28.98 -23.28 -5.76
C LYS A 560 28.11 -23.42 -4.51
N LEU A 561 28.11 -22.42 -3.63
CA LEU A 561 27.33 -22.45 -2.39
C LEU A 561 25.83 -22.33 -2.68
N THR A 562 25.44 -21.50 -3.66
CA THR A 562 24.05 -21.40 -4.11
C THR A 562 23.53 -22.74 -4.63
N ALA A 563 24.32 -23.43 -5.47
CA ALA A 563 23.95 -24.77 -5.94
C ALA A 563 23.83 -25.80 -4.78
N GLN A 564 24.68 -25.67 -3.74
CA GLN A 564 24.59 -26.53 -2.54
C GLN A 564 23.35 -26.20 -1.68
N ALA A 565 23.02 -24.92 -1.52
CA ALA A 565 21.83 -24.48 -0.80
C ALA A 565 20.54 -24.95 -1.50
N ASP A 566 20.47 -24.87 -2.82
CA ASP A 566 19.34 -25.34 -3.61
C ASP A 566 19.18 -26.86 -3.55
N ALA A 567 20.30 -27.61 -3.59
CA ALA A 567 20.27 -29.06 -3.40
C ALA A 567 19.81 -29.44 -1.96
N ALA A 568 20.24 -28.67 -0.96
CA ALA A 568 19.82 -28.89 0.44
C ALA A 568 18.32 -28.53 0.63
N ARG A 569 17.81 -27.48 -0.01
CA ARG A 569 16.37 -27.12 -0.03
C ARG A 569 15.54 -28.21 -0.70
N THR A 570 15.99 -28.76 -1.81
CA THR A 570 15.33 -29.88 -2.47
C THR A 570 15.31 -31.12 -1.57
N ALA A 571 16.45 -31.45 -0.92
CA ALA A 571 16.53 -32.54 0.01
C ALA A 571 15.73 -32.32 1.32
N LEU A 572 15.41 -31.08 1.67
CA LEU A 572 14.50 -30.72 2.76
C LEU A 572 13.03 -30.96 2.36
N ALA A 573 12.67 -30.63 1.13
CA ALA A 573 11.33 -30.87 0.60
C ALA A 573 10.97 -32.36 0.51
N ASP A 574 11.96 -33.21 0.22
CA ASP A 574 11.78 -34.66 0.12
C ASP A 574 11.92 -35.39 1.48
N HIS A 575 12.16 -34.66 2.59
CA HIS A 575 12.36 -35.26 3.91
C HIS A 575 11.02 -35.58 4.58
N ASP A 576 11.02 -36.65 5.40
CA ASP A 576 9.85 -37.07 6.19
C ASP A 576 9.45 -35.94 7.17
N GLN A 577 8.26 -35.37 6.98
CA GLN A 577 7.75 -34.29 7.80
C GLN A 577 7.46 -34.67 9.27
N SER A 578 7.50 -35.94 9.60
CA SER A 578 7.35 -36.42 10.98
C SER A 578 8.67 -36.42 11.79
N ASP A 579 9.82 -36.30 11.11
CA ASP A 579 11.14 -36.20 11.74
C ASP A 579 11.54 -34.75 12.01
N TYR A 580 11.02 -34.18 13.09
CA TYR A 580 11.29 -32.80 13.50
C TYR A 580 12.76 -32.51 13.83
N VAL A 581 13.52 -33.50 14.26
CA VAL A 581 14.95 -33.33 14.60
C VAL A 581 15.77 -33.23 13.33
N GLY A 582 15.57 -34.13 12.36
CA GLY A 582 16.26 -34.12 11.08
C GLY A 582 15.88 -32.89 10.24
N LEU A 583 14.63 -32.42 10.31
CA LEU A 583 14.20 -31.15 9.68
C LEU A 583 14.95 -29.95 10.28
N GLY A 584 15.07 -29.88 11.61
CA GLY A 584 15.80 -28.83 12.30
C GLY A 584 17.28 -28.75 11.94
N GLU A 585 17.97 -29.93 11.85
CA GLU A 585 19.37 -29.99 11.43
C GLU A 585 19.57 -29.53 9.97
N LYS A 586 18.69 -29.94 9.06
CA LYS A 586 18.74 -29.51 7.66
C LYS A 586 18.45 -28.02 7.49
N MET A 587 17.46 -27.46 8.20
CA MET A 587 17.19 -26.02 8.20
C MET A 587 18.39 -25.23 8.73
N LYS A 588 19.03 -25.70 9.78
CA LYS A 588 20.26 -25.06 10.32
C LYS A 588 21.39 -25.07 9.29
N ALA A 589 21.62 -26.21 8.62
CA ALA A 589 22.64 -26.34 7.58
C ALA A 589 22.37 -25.39 6.38
N ILE A 590 21.11 -25.22 5.97
CA ILE A 590 20.72 -24.25 4.93
C ILE A 590 21.00 -22.82 5.41
N GLY A 591 20.65 -22.48 6.65
CA GLY A 591 20.92 -21.16 7.22
C GLY A 591 22.41 -20.83 7.31
N GLU A 592 23.27 -21.81 7.58
CA GLU A 592 24.73 -21.65 7.58
C GLU A 592 25.28 -21.40 6.15
N LEU A 593 24.74 -22.08 5.15
CA LEU A 593 25.08 -21.84 3.73
C LEU A 593 24.63 -20.46 3.26
N ASP A 594 23.42 -20.06 3.60
CA ASP A 594 22.87 -18.74 3.25
C ASP A 594 23.67 -17.60 3.92
N ALA A 595 24.13 -17.79 5.15
CA ALA A 595 25.00 -16.82 5.85
C ALA A 595 26.39 -16.71 5.19
N GLU A 596 26.98 -17.85 4.73
CA GLU A 596 28.28 -17.83 4.01
C GLU A 596 28.12 -17.16 2.63
N ILE A 597 27.02 -17.38 1.93
CA ILE A 597 26.69 -16.70 0.66
C ILE A 597 26.63 -15.19 0.88
N ALA A 598 25.85 -14.74 1.87
CA ALA A 598 25.68 -13.30 2.15
C ALA A 598 27.03 -12.61 2.48
N ALA A 599 27.90 -13.26 3.25
CA ALA A 599 29.22 -12.71 3.56
C ALA A 599 30.14 -12.60 2.32
N LEU A 600 30.05 -13.56 1.41
CA LEU A 600 30.80 -13.55 0.16
C LEU A 600 30.25 -12.51 -0.84
N GLU A 601 28.95 -12.31 -0.88
CA GLU A 601 28.30 -11.27 -1.69
C GLU A 601 28.69 -9.86 -1.20
N GLU A 602 28.76 -9.66 0.11
CA GLU A 602 29.25 -8.39 0.68
C GLU A 602 30.72 -8.15 0.28
N ARG A 603 31.57 -9.20 0.33
CA ARG A 603 32.96 -9.11 -0.10
C ARG A 603 33.10 -8.87 -1.59
N TRP A 604 32.31 -9.54 -2.41
CA TRP A 604 32.24 -9.35 -3.87
C TRP A 604 31.87 -7.92 -4.21
N PHE A 605 30.90 -7.35 -3.50
CA PHE A 605 30.45 -5.98 -3.69
C PHE A 605 31.57 -4.97 -3.42
N VAL A 606 32.29 -5.11 -2.30
CA VAL A 606 33.45 -4.27 -1.95
C VAL A 606 34.55 -4.35 -3.01
N LEU A 607 34.82 -5.55 -3.53
CA LEU A 607 35.82 -5.74 -4.56
C LEU A 607 35.41 -5.14 -5.91
N THR A 608 34.13 -5.23 -6.24
CA THR A 608 33.58 -4.61 -7.47
C THR A 608 33.64 -3.09 -7.39
N GLU A 609 33.37 -2.50 -6.24
CA GLU A 609 33.48 -1.06 -5.99
C GLU A 609 34.94 -0.57 -6.04
N LEU A 610 35.88 -1.41 -5.62
CA LEU A 610 37.33 -1.10 -5.70
C LEU A 610 37.90 -1.20 -7.13
N LEU A 611 37.25 -1.95 -8.00
CA LEU A 611 37.68 -2.21 -9.38
C LEU A 611 36.99 -1.35 -10.44
N GLY A 612 35.81 -0.74 -10.08
CA GLY A 612 35.05 0.17 -10.95
C GLY A 612 35.37 1.61 -10.65
#